data_86151d5ab88d0ec76b9faed888252f12
#
_entry.id   86151d5ab88d0ec76b9faed888252f12
#
_cell.length_a   1.000
_cell.length_b   1.000
_cell.length_c   1.000
_cell.angle_alpha   90.00
_cell.angle_beta   90.00
_cell.angle_gamma   90.00
#
_symmetry.space_group_name_H-M   'P 1'
#
loop_
_entity.id
_entity.type
_entity.pdbx_description
1 polymer ?
#
loop_
_entity_poly.entity_id
_entity_poly.type
_entity_poly.pdbx_seq_one_letter_code
_entity_poly.pdbx_strand_id
1 'polypeptide(L)'
;MTVRSRRNAARDRSAAAGRGGSTRRWPAVVFAAALLCAPAVHAQVFTNKVVGKSNQEYADSLKKSVYPYALPIWGDKATKRGYDLPYSAGLSMQYFGQRSDIVIENLNVGFNGGTMHDLDGIVRFDKAKSSSDGISLRPDIWLYPFLNVYGIFGVSAASTDVGYGIWLPDSSGREQEILHLGTKVDFTAATLGFGLTPTIGVGGGWLALDMNFTWTDVPQLSKPAQSFVFDPRMGKSFKLRRPDENINIWAGGFRLAINTGTTGSIPLSDALPIDQWQASVDQAQSEVVKRNAEVDAWWNSLTPAQKAEPANIARYQASKAALARAGTFLENADQAVAHAGSSTVDYSIDKHPADMWNLIVGGQYQLNKSWMFRLEVGFLTSRTHVISGVQYRFGL
;
A
#
# COMPACT_ATOMS: atom_id res chain seq x y z
N MET A 1 -20.44 36.09 -57.28
CA MET A 1 -19.15 36.31 -57.94
C MET A 1 -18.18 35.24 -57.39
N THR A 2 -17.90 34.27 -58.26
CA THR A 2 -16.71 33.49 -58.56
C THR A 2 -16.15 32.60 -57.44
N VAL A 3 -16.44 31.32 -57.34
CA VAL A 3 -16.02 30.14 -58.14
C VAL A 3 -14.50 29.84 -58.15
N ARG A 4 -14.09 28.71 -57.58
CA ARG A 4 -13.24 27.61 -58.08
C ARG A 4 -12.65 26.83 -56.91
N SER A 5 -13.04 25.59 -56.59
CA SER A 5 -12.92 24.31 -57.31
C SER A 5 -11.46 23.91 -57.64
N ARG A 6 -11.06 22.78 -57.07
CA ARG A 6 -10.38 21.58 -57.63
C ARG A 6 -9.70 20.80 -56.50
N ARG A 7 -10.12 19.59 -56.16
CA ARG A 7 -10.03 18.25 -56.77
C ARG A 7 -8.65 17.59 -56.68
N ASN A 8 -8.69 16.46 -56.01
CA ASN A 8 -8.00 15.16 -56.26
C ASN A 8 -6.51 15.05 -55.91
N ALA A 9 -6.08 14.06 -55.15
CA ALA A 9 -6.00 12.66 -55.60
C ALA A 9 -5.64 11.73 -54.43
N ALA A 10 -6.28 10.60 -54.40
CA ALA A 10 -5.94 9.41 -53.60
C ALA A 10 -4.58 8.82 -54.03
N ARG A 11 -3.86 8.22 -53.10
CA ARG A 11 -3.03 7.05 -53.37
C ARG A 11 -2.93 6.17 -52.12
N ASP A 12 -3.54 5.02 -52.22
CA ASP A 12 -3.24 3.81 -51.51
C ASP A 12 -1.75 3.52 -51.39
N ARG A 13 -1.31 3.05 -50.26
CA ARG A 13 -0.40 1.89 -50.14
C ARG A 13 -0.46 1.32 -48.72
N SER A 14 -0.99 0.11 -48.67
CA SER A 14 -0.84 -0.88 -47.63
C SER A 14 0.63 -1.15 -47.31
N ALA A 15 0.98 -1.38 -46.05
CA ALA A 15 1.63 -2.62 -45.60
C ALA A 15 2.16 -2.52 -44.15
N ALA A 16 1.84 -3.57 -43.43
CA ALA A 16 2.67 -4.27 -42.44
C ALA A 16 2.93 -3.66 -41.06
N ALA A 17 2.21 -4.17 -40.12
CA ALA A 17 2.65 -4.89 -38.90
C ALA A 17 3.98 -4.46 -38.29
N GLY A 18 3.88 -3.91 -37.09
CA GLY A 18 4.98 -3.72 -36.16
C GLY A 18 4.46 -3.57 -34.75
N ARG A 19 4.21 -4.69 -34.06
CA ARG A 19 4.01 -4.73 -32.61
C ARG A 19 5.28 -4.23 -31.93
N GLY A 20 5.24 -3.09 -31.31
CA GLY A 20 6.28 -2.57 -30.48
C GLY A 20 5.68 -2.09 -29.16
N GLY A 21 5.59 -2.99 -28.19
CA GLY A 21 5.25 -2.65 -26.82
C GLY A 21 6.34 -1.74 -26.23
N SER A 22 6.08 -0.45 -26.17
CA SER A 22 6.90 0.51 -25.47
C SER A 22 6.62 0.42 -23.98
N THR A 23 7.34 -0.47 -23.30
CA THR A 23 7.48 -0.43 -21.85
C THR A 23 8.16 0.88 -21.47
N ARG A 24 7.38 1.79 -20.92
CA ARG A 24 7.85 3.07 -20.35
C ARG A 24 8.73 2.82 -19.13
N ARG A 25 9.99 2.46 -19.36
CA ARG A 25 11.05 2.33 -18.34
C ARG A 25 11.81 3.64 -18.15
N TRP A 26 11.13 4.72 -17.72
CA TRP A 26 11.76 6.02 -17.60
C TRP A 26 11.30 6.81 -16.37
N PRO A 27 11.60 6.38 -15.14
CA PRO A 27 12.15 7.34 -14.19
C PRO A 27 13.35 6.83 -13.38
N ALA A 28 13.60 5.53 -13.33
CA ALA A 28 14.72 5.02 -12.51
C ALA A 28 16.11 5.34 -13.09
N VAL A 29 16.23 5.41 -14.42
CA VAL A 29 17.51 5.69 -15.09
C VAL A 29 17.91 7.15 -14.99
N VAL A 30 16.94 8.08 -15.00
CA VAL A 30 17.22 9.52 -14.85
C VAL A 30 17.67 9.85 -13.42
N PHE A 31 17.15 9.17 -12.41
CA PHE A 31 17.59 9.33 -11.02
C PHE A 31 18.98 8.74 -10.77
N ALA A 32 19.32 7.62 -11.40
CA ALA A 32 20.64 7.01 -11.31
C ALA A 32 21.70 7.82 -12.09
N ALA A 33 21.35 8.40 -13.25
CA ALA A 33 22.24 9.23 -14.03
C ALA A 33 22.51 10.60 -13.40
N ALA A 34 21.52 11.18 -12.67
CA ALA A 34 21.73 12.42 -11.91
C ALA A 34 22.66 12.22 -10.72
N LEU A 35 22.75 11.00 -10.15
CA LEU A 35 23.70 10.64 -9.10
C LEU A 35 25.13 10.45 -9.62
N LEU A 36 25.31 10.16 -10.90
CA LEU A 36 26.64 9.93 -11.51
C LEU A 36 27.25 11.18 -12.16
N CYS A 37 26.49 12.23 -12.41
CA CYS A 37 26.95 13.49 -13.01
C CYS A 37 27.07 14.66 -12.04
N ALA A 38 26.89 14.46 -10.74
CA ALA A 38 27.18 15.49 -9.74
C ALA A 38 28.71 15.67 -9.69
N PRO A 39 29.26 16.92 -9.84
CA PRO A 39 30.65 17.19 -9.52
C PRO A 39 30.85 16.73 -8.09
N ALA A 40 32.01 16.16 -7.76
CA ALA A 40 32.33 15.56 -6.47
C ALA A 40 31.92 16.47 -5.29
N VAL A 41 30.62 16.45 -5.00
CA VAL A 41 30.07 16.96 -3.75
C VAL A 41 30.59 15.99 -2.72
N HIS A 42 31.48 16.43 -1.88
CA HIS A 42 31.99 15.65 -0.76
C HIS A 42 30.75 15.29 0.06
N ALA A 43 30.21 14.09 -0.19
CA ALA A 43 29.06 13.57 0.52
C ALA A 43 29.39 13.66 2.01
N GLN A 44 28.72 14.54 2.70
CA GLN A 44 28.92 14.66 4.14
C GLN A 44 28.31 13.40 4.75
N VAL A 45 29.18 12.55 5.29
CA VAL A 45 28.83 11.24 5.85
C VAL A 45 27.84 11.34 7.03
N PHE A 46 27.54 12.55 7.51
CA PHE A 46 26.60 12.79 8.60
C PHE A 46 25.95 14.17 8.54
N THR A 47 24.69 14.26 8.97
CA THR A 47 23.89 15.50 8.89
C THR A 47 24.31 16.58 9.86
N ASN A 48 25.06 16.24 10.92
CA ASN A 48 25.42 17.12 12.02
C ASN A 48 26.85 17.65 11.91
N LYS A 49 27.36 17.88 10.70
CA LYS A 49 28.61 18.62 10.55
C LYS A 49 28.43 20.03 11.09
N VAL A 50 29.23 20.38 12.08
CA VAL A 50 29.23 21.72 12.66
C VAL A 50 29.85 22.68 11.65
N VAL A 51 29.03 23.52 11.02
CA VAL A 51 29.44 24.49 10.00
C VAL A 51 29.11 25.91 10.44
N GLY A 52 29.87 26.87 9.96
CA GLY A 52 29.66 28.30 10.23
C GLY A 52 30.67 28.88 11.22
N LYS A 53 30.96 30.19 11.07
CA LYS A 53 31.97 30.90 11.87
C LYS A 53 31.64 30.87 13.37
N SER A 54 30.37 31.00 13.76
CA SER A 54 29.92 30.97 15.15
C SER A 54 30.06 29.62 15.85
N ASN A 55 30.24 28.53 15.08
CA ASN A 55 30.37 27.17 15.63
C ASN A 55 31.78 26.59 15.47
N GLN A 56 32.77 27.45 15.08
CA GLN A 56 34.10 26.97 14.76
C GLN A 56 34.82 26.42 16.00
N GLU A 57 34.67 27.10 17.13
CA GLU A 57 35.24 26.65 18.42
C GLU A 57 34.67 25.29 18.86
N TYR A 58 33.36 25.11 18.68
CA TYR A 58 32.71 23.84 18.98
C TYR A 58 33.19 22.73 18.04
N ALA A 59 33.28 23.02 16.72
CA ALA A 59 33.82 22.06 15.76
C ALA A 59 35.26 21.67 16.07
N ASP A 60 36.10 22.62 16.52
CA ASP A 60 37.51 22.36 16.88
C ASP A 60 37.63 21.62 18.23
N SER A 61 36.70 21.84 19.15
CA SER A 61 36.59 21.03 20.36
C SER A 61 36.25 19.57 20.08
N LEU A 62 35.29 19.34 19.17
CA LEU A 62 34.93 17.99 18.72
C LEU A 62 36.11 17.25 18.09
N LYS A 63 36.88 17.93 17.23
CA LYS A 63 38.08 17.33 16.59
C LYS A 63 39.13 16.87 17.58
N LYS A 64 39.19 17.53 18.73
CA LYS A 64 40.16 17.22 19.83
C LYS A 64 39.60 16.20 20.82
N SER A 65 38.28 15.91 20.77
CA SER A 65 37.66 14.97 21.70
C SER A 65 37.92 13.52 21.28
N VAL A 66 37.94 12.63 22.27
CA VAL A 66 37.98 11.19 22.07
C VAL A 66 36.52 10.70 22.07
N TYR A 67 36.15 9.96 21.06
CA TYR A 67 34.82 9.35 21.01
C TYR A 67 34.74 8.19 22.01
N PRO A 68 33.88 8.24 23.05
CA PRO A 68 33.97 7.33 24.19
C PRO A 68 33.24 5.99 23.98
N TYR A 69 32.50 5.81 22.88
CA TYR A 69 31.62 4.68 22.67
C TYR A 69 32.18 3.72 21.62
N ALA A 70 31.79 2.41 21.72
CA ALA A 70 32.16 1.38 20.75
C ALA A 70 31.45 1.55 19.43
N LEU A 71 30.23 2.07 19.45
CA LEU A 71 29.38 2.34 18.26
C LEU A 71 29.10 3.84 18.09
N PRO A 72 28.90 4.31 16.85
CA PRO A 72 28.99 3.59 15.57
C PRO A 72 30.43 3.23 15.20
N ILE A 73 30.61 2.16 14.43
CA ILE A 73 31.87 1.85 13.78
C ILE A 73 32.29 3.08 12.98
N TRP A 74 33.56 3.57 13.15
CA TRP A 74 34.11 4.83 12.64
C TRP A 74 33.63 6.10 13.40
N GLY A 75 33.02 5.96 14.58
CA GLY A 75 32.59 7.10 15.39
C GLY A 75 33.75 8.09 15.66
N ASP A 76 34.89 7.59 16.09
CA ASP A 76 36.09 8.41 16.32
C ASP A 76 36.58 9.13 15.05
N LYS A 77 36.57 8.45 13.89
CA LYS A 77 36.94 9.07 12.61
C LYS A 77 35.99 10.18 12.20
N ALA A 78 34.69 10.02 12.47
CA ALA A 78 33.70 11.03 12.18
C ALA A 78 33.81 12.24 13.11
N THR A 79 34.01 12.02 14.42
CA THR A 79 34.19 13.08 15.41
C THR A 79 35.45 13.91 15.11
N LYS A 80 36.55 13.28 14.75
CA LYS A 80 37.78 13.96 14.30
C LYS A 80 37.61 14.78 13.02
N ARG A 81 36.59 14.55 12.26
CA ARG A 81 36.18 15.37 11.07
C ARG A 81 35.20 16.48 11.41
N GLY A 82 34.86 16.65 12.71
CA GLY A 82 33.96 17.70 13.19
C GLY A 82 32.46 17.35 13.07
N TYR A 83 32.15 16.06 13.07
CA TYR A 83 30.76 15.62 13.14
C TYR A 83 30.34 15.39 14.59
N ASP A 84 29.20 15.99 14.98
CA ASP A 84 28.58 15.80 16.27
C ASP A 84 27.61 14.61 16.18
N LEU A 85 28.06 13.45 16.68
CA LEU A 85 27.33 12.21 16.57
C LEU A 85 26.25 12.12 17.67
N PRO A 86 25.04 11.61 17.37
CA PRO A 86 24.06 11.23 18.39
C PRO A 86 24.60 10.03 19.19
N TYR A 87 23.98 9.75 20.32
CA TYR A 87 24.24 8.50 21.03
C TYR A 87 23.95 7.30 20.12
N SER A 88 24.77 6.25 20.29
CA SER A 88 24.82 5.12 19.36
C SER A 88 23.60 4.21 19.40
N ALA A 89 22.91 4.12 20.53
CA ALA A 89 21.72 3.30 20.69
C ALA A 89 20.51 4.13 21.07
N GLY A 90 19.34 3.59 20.78
CA GLY A 90 18.08 4.24 21.11
C GLY A 90 16.94 3.23 21.28
N LEU A 91 15.91 3.69 21.95
CA LEU A 91 14.62 3.00 22.04
C LEU A 91 13.53 4.01 21.74
N SER A 92 12.74 3.78 20.70
CA SER A 92 11.61 4.64 20.38
C SER A 92 10.29 3.91 20.53
N MET A 93 9.31 4.64 21.03
CA MET A 93 7.90 4.25 21.00
C MET A 93 7.17 5.18 20.03
N GLN A 94 6.44 4.58 19.10
CA GLN A 94 5.75 5.32 18.05
C GLN A 94 4.28 4.89 17.97
N TYR A 95 3.41 5.86 17.83
CA TYR A 95 2.04 5.69 17.37
C TYR A 95 2.01 5.84 15.86
N PHE A 96 1.21 5.01 15.21
CA PHE A 96 0.93 5.03 13.79
C PHE A 96 -0.58 4.94 13.56
N GLY A 97 -1.15 5.91 12.86
CA GLY A 97 -2.54 5.92 12.43
C GLY A 97 -2.62 6.09 10.92
N GLN A 98 -3.38 5.26 10.24
CA GLN A 98 -3.54 5.30 8.78
C GLN A 98 -4.98 5.09 8.37
N ARG A 99 -5.37 5.78 7.30
CA ARG A 99 -6.59 5.54 6.53
C ARG A 99 -6.22 5.47 5.06
N SER A 100 -6.70 4.43 4.39
CA SER A 100 -6.31 4.16 3.00
C SER A 100 -7.47 3.56 2.22
N ASP A 101 -7.66 4.02 1.00
CA ASP A 101 -8.42 3.29 0.01
C ASP A 101 -7.58 2.10 -0.49
N ILE A 102 -8.23 0.98 -0.70
CA ILE A 102 -7.60 -0.27 -1.16
C ILE A 102 -8.32 -0.76 -2.42
N VAL A 103 -7.58 -1.48 -3.24
CA VAL A 103 -8.11 -2.20 -4.40
C VAL A 103 -8.13 -3.67 -4.05
N ILE A 104 -9.21 -4.34 -4.38
CA ILE A 104 -9.41 -5.79 -4.22
C ILE A 104 -9.67 -6.37 -5.60
N GLU A 105 -8.89 -7.37 -5.98
CA GLU A 105 -8.93 -8.06 -7.26
C GLU A 105 -8.81 -9.58 -7.04
N ASN A 106 -9.10 -10.36 -8.08
CA ASN A 106 -8.97 -11.83 -8.07
C ASN A 106 -9.74 -12.49 -6.92
N LEU A 107 -11.01 -12.09 -6.75
CA LEU A 107 -11.87 -12.59 -5.68
C LEU A 107 -12.30 -14.04 -5.92
N ASN A 108 -11.83 -14.92 -5.06
CA ASN A 108 -12.36 -16.29 -4.96
C ASN A 108 -12.96 -16.48 -3.57
N VAL A 109 -14.13 -17.07 -3.50
CA VAL A 109 -14.84 -17.34 -2.25
C VAL A 109 -15.31 -18.79 -2.21
N GLY A 110 -15.15 -19.41 -1.06
CA GLY A 110 -15.66 -20.74 -0.75
C GLY A 110 -16.30 -20.79 0.63
N PHE A 111 -16.86 -21.92 1.00
CA PHE A 111 -17.48 -22.13 2.29
C PHE A 111 -16.97 -23.44 2.91
N ASN A 112 -16.69 -23.41 4.21
CA ASN A 112 -16.35 -24.61 5.02
C ASN A 112 -15.19 -25.45 4.45
N GLY A 113 -14.15 -24.81 3.88
CA GLY A 113 -13.04 -25.51 3.23
C GLY A 113 -13.40 -26.18 1.91
N GLY A 114 -14.56 -25.89 1.33
CA GLY A 114 -15.03 -26.43 0.07
C GLY A 114 -14.41 -25.80 -1.17
N THR A 115 -15.08 -25.97 -2.31
CA THR A 115 -14.61 -25.42 -3.59
C THR A 115 -14.60 -23.89 -3.57
N MET A 116 -13.49 -23.30 -4.01
CA MET A 116 -13.39 -21.86 -4.23
C MET A 116 -14.01 -21.49 -5.58
N HIS A 117 -14.88 -20.50 -5.56
CA HIS A 117 -15.57 -19.96 -6.74
C HIS A 117 -14.93 -18.63 -7.15
N ASP A 118 -14.52 -18.54 -8.39
CA ASP A 118 -14.09 -17.30 -9.01
C ASP A 118 -15.29 -16.37 -9.21
N LEU A 119 -15.30 -15.26 -8.50
CA LEU A 119 -16.35 -14.24 -8.54
C LEU A 119 -15.96 -12.97 -9.31
N ASP A 120 -14.79 -12.96 -9.96
CA ASP A 120 -14.38 -11.85 -10.80
C ASP A 120 -15.42 -11.61 -11.92
N GLY A 121 -15.76 -10.34 -12.11
CA GLY A 121 -16.79 -9.93 -13.06
C GLY A 121 -18.24 -10.09 -12.58
N ILE A 122 -18.49 -10.88 -11.52
CA ILE A 122 -19.81 -11.01 -10.87
C ILE A 122 -19.89 -10.05 -9.67
N VAL A 123 -18.84 -10.02 -8.86
CA VAL A 123 -18.72 -9.12 -7.70
C VAL A 123 -17.84 -7.93 -8.07
N ARG A 124 -18.32 -6.71 -7.81
CA ARG A 124 -17.58 -5.46 -8.01
C ARG A 124 -17.56 -4.65 -6.74
N PHE A 125 -16.37 -4.23 -6.36
CA PHE A 125 -16.17 -3.39 -5.20
C PHE A 125 -16.31 -1.93 -5.59
N ASP A 126 -17.21 -1.21 -4.92
CA ASP A 126 -17.41 0.23 -5.07
C ASP A 126 -16.79 1.03 -3.93
N LYS A 127 -16.60 0.37 -2.78
CA LYS A 127 -15.96 0.91 -1.61
C LYS A 127 -15.03 -0.15 -1.01
N ALA A 128 -13.79 0.21 -0.85
CA ALA A 128 -12.85 -0.61 -0.09
C ALA A 128 -11.89 0.30 0.69
N LYS A 129 -12.11 0.42 1.99
CA LYS A 129 -11.36 1.31 2.87
C LYS A 129 -10.74 0.53 4.02
N SER A 130 -9.50 0.84 4.33
CA SER A 130 -8.79 0.29 5.47
C SER A 130 -8.38 1.38 6.42
N SER A 131 -8.57 1.16 7.72
CA SER A 131 -8.00 1.98 8.77
C SER A 131 -7.17 1.12 9.71
N SER A 132 -6.11 1.69 10.24
CA SER A 132 -5.24 1.03 11.22
C SER A 132 -4.71 2.06 12.19
N ASP A 133 -4.76 1.74 13.47
CA ASP A 133 -4.21 2.53 14.56
C ASP A 133 -3.38 1.59 15.44
N GLY A 134 -2.13 1.95 15.72
CA GLY A 134 -1.24 1.06 16.45
C GLY A 134 -0.09 1.77 17.15
N ILE A 135 0.59 1.00 17.99
CA ILE A 135 1.81 1.42 18.66
C ILE A 135 2.94 0.45 18.31
N SER A 136 4.14 0.95 18.21
CA SER A 136 5.34 0.15 17.99
C SER A 136 6.49 0.56 18.87
N LEU A 137 7.27 -0.42 19.29
CA LEU A 137 8.54 -0.27 19.97
C LEU A 137 9.67 -0.53 18.96
N ARG A 138 10.63 0.38 18.89
CA ARG A 138 11.75 0.30 17.94
C ARG A 138 13.07 0.52 18.65
N PRO A 139 13.75 -0.55 19.10
CA PRO A 139 15.16 -0.49 19.49
C PRO A 139 16.02 -0.22 18.27
N ASP A 140 16.95 0.71 18.35
CA ASP A 140 17.82 1.09 17.23
C ASP A 140 19.28 1.24 17.64
N ILE A 141 20.15 1.02 16.66
CA ILE A 141 21.59 1.30 16.79
C ILE A 141 22.11 2.00 15.53
N TRP A 142 23.01 2.95 15.72
CA TRP A 142 23.86 3.44 14.65
C TRP A 142 25.02 2.48 14.46
N LEU A 143 24.92 1.64 13.42
CA LEU A 143 25.99 0.69 13.08
C LEU A 143 27.20 1.42 12.49
N TYR A 144 26.93 2.38 11.60
CA TYR A 144 27.91 3.34 11.08
C TYR A 144 27.37 4.77 11.28
N PRO A 145 28.23 5.81 11.20
CA PRO A 145 27.77 7.20 11.34
C PRO A 145 26.67 7.62 10.35
N PHE A 146 26.49 6.87 9.28
CA PHE A 146 25.52 7.09 8.22
C PHE A 146 24.42 6.01 8.14
N LEU A 147 24.47 4.97 8.95
CA LEU A 147 23.54 3.85 8.88
C LEU A 147 22.95 3.51 10.26
N ASN A 148 21.69 3.78 10.43
CA ASN A 148 20.88 3.33 11.55
C ASN A 148 20.17 2.02 11.18
N VAL A 149 20.15 1.06 12.12
CA VAL A 149 19.46 -0.23 12.00
C VAL A 149 18.56 -0.40 13.23
N TYR A 150 17.35 -0.91 13.06
CA TYR A 150 16.39 -1.03 14.15
C TYR A 150 15.46 -2.23 13.98
N GLY A 151 14.99 -2.74 15.12
CA GLY A 151 13.88 -3.68 15.19
C GLY A 151 12.53 -2.95 15.19
N ILE A 152 11.47 -3.67 14.81
CA ILE A 152 10.10 -3.17 14.83
C ILE A 152 9.24 -4.23 15.53
N PHE A 153 8.60 -3.83 16.63
CA PHE A 153 7.67 -4.65 17.40
C PHE A 153 6.40 -3.84 17.60
N GLY A 154 5.30 -4.24 17.00
CA GLY A 154 4.08 -3.45 17.00
C GLY A 154 2.82 -4.25 17.25
N VAL A 155 1.81 -3.56 17.75
CA VAL A 155 0.43 -4.07 17.83
C VAL A 155 -0.50 -2.99 17.28
N SER A 156 -1.52 -3.40 16.57
CA SER A 156 -2.49 -2.48 15.96
C SER A 156 -3.90 -3.04 16.00
N ALA A 157 -4.86 -2.13 16.08
CA ALA A 157 -6.26 -2.38 15.75
C ALA A 157 -6.51 -1.87 14.33
N ALA A 158 -7.15 -2.68 13.53
CA ALA A 158 -7.43 -2.35 12.14
C ALA A 158 -8.87 -2.71 11.77
N SER A 159 -9.39 -2.01 10.78
CA SER A 159 -10.72 -2.21 10.23
C SER A 159 -10.65 -2.17 8.71
N THR A 160 -11.39 -3.05 8.07
CA THR A 160 -11.62 -3.01 6.62
C THR A 160 -13.11 -2.89 6.37
N ASP A 161 -13.52 -1.85 5.66
CA ASP A 161 -14.91 -1.53 5.31
C ASP A 161 -15.05 -1.66 3.79
N VAL A 162 -15.85 -2.62 3.35
CA VAL A 162 -15.99 -3.00 1.94
C VAL A 162 -17.45 -2.94 1.54
N GLY A 163 -17.75 -2.21 0.47
CA GLY A 163 -19.03 -2.24 -0.24
C GLY A 163 -18.83 -2.95 -1.58
N TYR A 164 -19.78 -3.78 -1.95
CA TYR A 164 -19.74 -4.52 -3.20
C TYR A 164 -21.12 -4.81 -3.76
N GLY A 165 -21.21 -4.78 -5.08
CA GLY A 165 -22.40 -5.16 -5.82
C GLY A 165 -22.25 -6.50 -6.51
N ILE A 166 -23.36 -7.25 -6.63
CA ILE A 166 -23.44 -8.45 -7.45
C ILE A 166 -24.05 -8.05 -8.78
N TRP A 167 -23.32 -8.30 -9.86
CA TRP A 167 -23.67 -7.89 -11.21
C TRP A 167 -23.96 -9.10 -12.09
N LEU A 168 -25.12 -9.13 -12.72
CA LEU A 168 -25.49 -10.20 -13.65
C LEU A 168 -25.93 -9.60 -15.00
N PRO A 169 -25.68 -10.33 -16.10
CA PRO A 169 -26.12 -9.91 -17.43
C PRO A 169 -27.63 -9.98 -17.58
N ASP A 170 -28.20 -8.96 -18.21
CA ASP A 170 -29.58 -8.98 -18.72
C ASP A 170 -29.68 -9.68 -20.08
N SER A 171 -30.88 -9.77 -20.63
CA SER A 171 -31.14 -10.33 -21.98
C SER A 171 -30.39 -9.58 -23.08
N SER A 172 -30.01 -8.31 -22.87
CA SER A 172 -29.21 -7.53 -23.81
C SER A 172 -27.69 -7.74 -23.64
N GLY A 173 -27.26 -8.55 -22.70
CA GLY A 173 -25.85 -8.77 -22.30
C GLY A 173 -25.23 -7.59 -21.57
N ARG A 174 -26.05 -6.63 -21.10
CA ARG A 174 -25.56 -5.57 -20.21
C ARG A 174 -25.59 -6.08 -18.79
N GLU A 175 -24.52 -5.81 -18.08
CA GLU A 175 -24.41 -6.14 -16.67
C GLU A 175 -25.20 -5.14 -15.82
N GLN A 176 -26.02 -5.64 -14.93
CA GLN A 176 -26.84 -4.87 -14.00
C GLN A 176 -26.60 -5.34 -12.58
N GLU A 177 -26.50 -4.40 -11.66
CA GLU A 177 -26.43 -4.70 -10.24
C GLU A 177 -27.78 -5.24 -9.77
N ILE A 178 -27.75 -6.44 -9.18
CA ILE A 178 -28.93 -7.11 -8.65
C ILE A 178 -29.01 -7.05 -7.12
N LEU A 179 -27.87 -6.86 -6.48
CA LEU A 179 -27.75 -6.81 -5.03
C LEU A 179 -26.54 -5.97 -4.65
N HIS A 180 -26.72 -5.10 -3.67
CA HIS A 180 -25.65 -4.32 -3.07
C HIS A 180 -25.49 -4.69 -1.60
N LEU A 181 -24.25 -5.01 -1.20
CA LEU A 181 -23.91 -5.46 0.15
C LEU A 181 -22.71 -4.68 0.69
N GLY A 182 -22.58 -4.66 2.00
CA GLY A 182 -21.41 -4.09 2.66
C GLY A 182 -21.02 -4.92 3.88
N THR A 183 -19.73 -5.01 4.11
CA THR A 183 -19.20 -5.67 5.29
C THR A 183 -18.10 -4.83 5.91
N LYS A 184 -18.02 -4.88 7.24
CA LYS A 184 -16.95 -4.26 8.01
C LYS A 184 -16.35 -5.31 8.94
N VAL A 185 -15.05 -5.53 8.79
CA VAL A 185 -14.29 -6.47 9.61
C VAL A 185 -13.29 -5.70 10.45
N ASP A 186 -13.39 -5.83 11.76
CA ASP A 186 -12.45 -5.29 12.73
C ASP A 186 -11.53 -6.40 13.23
N PHE A 187 -10.24 -6.12 13.35
CA PHE A 187 -9.25 -7.10 13.80
C PHE A 187 -8.07 -6.44 14.50
N THR A 188 -7.36 -7.23 15.28
CA THR A 188 -6.08 -6.85 15.88
C THR A 188 -4.95 -7.57 15.16
N ALA A 189 -3.78 -6.93 15.09
CA ALA A 189 -2.62 -7.49 14.42
C ALA A 189 -1.36 -7.26 15.23
N ALA A 190 -0.45 -8.24 15.18
CA ALA A 190 0.88 -8.13 15.73
C ALA A 190 1.90 -8.01 14.60
N THR A 191 2.82 -7.06 14.70
CA THR A 191 3.84 -6.80 13.69
C THR A 191 5.23 -7.03 14.24
N LEU A 192 6.01 -7.81 13.52
CA LEU A 192 7.43 -7.99 13.73
C LEU A 192 8.18 -7.53 12.49
N GLY A 193 9.36 -6.89 12.67
CA GLY A 193 10.13 -6.46 11.52
C GLY A 193 11.47 -5.86 11.89
N PHE A 194 12.14 -5.40 10.88
CA PHE A 194 13.37 -4.62 11.00
C PHE A 194 13.42 -3.53 9.95
N GLY A 195 14.25 -2.53 10.20
CA GLY A 195 14.48 -1.47 9.25
C GLY A 195 15.91 -0.98 9.26
N LEU A 196 16.25 -0.23 8.23
CA LEU A 196 17.52 0.43 8.07
C LEU A 196 17.34 1.79 7.43
N THR A 197 18.09 2.77 7.91
CA THR A 197 18.04 4.15 7.43
C THR A 197 19.44 4.66 7.13
N PRO A 198 19.96 4.46 5.90
CA PRO A 198 21.12 5.21 5.45
C PRO A 198 20.78 6.71 5.36
N THR A 199 21.68 7.53 5.89
CA THR A 199 21.53 8.98 5.94
C THR A 199 22.80 9.66 5.45
N ILE A 200 22.67 10.60 4.51
CA ILE A 200 23.79 11.37 3.97
C ILE A 200 23.49 12.87 4.04
N GLY A 201 24.52 13.68 4.23
CA GLY A 201 24.41 15.13 4.15
C GLY A 201 24.46 15.61 2.70
N VAL A 202 23.55 16.50 2.32
CA VAL A 202 23.47 17.07 0.97
C VAL A 202 23.13 18.56 1.07
N GLY A 203 23.98 19.43 0.50
CA GLY A 203 23.67 20.86 0.32
C GLY A 203 23.32 21.63 1.60
N GLY A 204 23.88 21.24 2.76
CA GLY A 204 23.56 21.84 4.05
C GLY A 204 22.28 21.32 4.70
N GLY A 205 21.66 20.31 4.11
CA GLY A 205 20.59 19.48 4.64
C GLY A 205 21.02 18.01 4.70
N TRP A 206 20.04 17.10 4.69
CA TRP A 206 20.27 15.68 4.72
C TRP A 206 19.24 14.94 3.85
N LEU A 207 19.64 13.78 3.36
CA LEU A 207 18.80 12.78 2.71
C LEU A 207 18.86 11.50 3.53
N ALA A 208 17.70 10.99 3.91
CA ALA A 208 17.54 9.70 4.57
C ALA A 208 16.66 8.79 3.70
N LEU A 209 17.05 7.53 3.58
CA LEU A 209 16.30 6.50 2.86
C LEU A 209 15.85 5.45 3.87
N ASP A 210 14.64 5.60 4.40
CA ASP A 210 14.13 4.69 5.41
C ASP A 210 13.48 3.47 4.74
N MET A 211 13.90 2.27 5.12
CA MET A 211 13.45 1.01 4.58
C MET A 211 13.00 0.09 5.70
N ASN A 212 11.73 -0.32 5.69
CA ASN A 212 11.16 -1.20 6.69
C ASN A 212 10.68 -2.50 6.03
N PHE A 213 11.02 -3.62 6.62
CA PHE A 213 10.58 -4.96 6.26
C PHE A 213 9.78 -5.51 7.42
N THR A 214 8.48 -5.77 7.22
CA THR A 214 7.61 -6.20 8.30
C THR A 214 6.77 -7.42 7.92
N TRP A 215 6.47 -8.22 8.91
CA TRP A 215 5.55 -9.35 8.89
C TRP A 215 4.48 -9.06 9.92
N THR A 216 3.24 -8.96 9.45
CA THR A 216 2.09 -8.65 10.29
C THR A 216 1.21 -9.88 10.39
N ASP A 217 1.09 -10.41 11.58
CA ASP A 217 0.22 -11.54 11.90
C ASP A 217 -1.19 -11.02 12.19
N VAL A 218 -2.15 -11.53 11.41
CA VAL A 218 -3.57 -11.20 11.50
C VAL A 218 -4.32 -12.51 11.66
N PRO A 219 -5.15 -12.68 12.69
CA PRO A 219 -5.82 -13.96 12.97
C PRO A 219 -6.65 -14.54 11.81
N GLN A 220 -7.19 -13.65 10.95
CA GLN A 220 -8.00 -14.01 9.80
C GLN A 220 -7.20 -14.47 8.58
N LEU A 221 -5.87 -14.32 8.61
CA LEU A 221 -4.99 -14.71 7.50
C LEU A 221 -4.30 -16.05 7.78
N SER A 222 -4.18 -16.88 6.75
CA SER A 222 -3.48 -18.16 6.84
C SER A 222 -1.95 -18.00 6.96
N LYS A 223 -1.40 -16.83 6.62
CA LYS A 223 0.03 -16.49 6.71
C LYS A 223 0.20 -15.02 7.05
N PRO A 224 1.29 -14.64 7.76
CA PRO A 224 1.57 -13.24 8.04
C PRO A 224 1.68 -12.40 6.76
N ALA A 225 1.03 -11.25 6.74
CA ALA A 225 1.13 -10.28 5.66
C ALA A 225 2.53 -9.65 5.65
N GLN A 226 3.23 -9.75 4.53
CA GLN A 226 4.53 -9.12 4.35
C GLN A 226 4.36 -7.73 3.76
N SER A 227 5.07 -6.75 4.31
CA SER A 227 5.10 -5.42 3.73
C SER A 227 6.50 -4.83 3.69
N PHE A 228 6.72 -4.01 2.68
CA PHE A 228 7.91 -3.22 2.50
C PHE A 228 7.53 -1.75 2.41
N VAL A 229 8.11 -0.95 3.31
CA VAL A 229 7.99 0.50 3.27
C VAL A 229 9.32 1.09 2.82
N PHE A 230 9.26 1.98 1.84
CA PHE A 230 10.37 2.82 1.40
C PHE A 230 9.99 4.28 1.54
N ASP A 231 10.75 5.00 2.37
CA ASP A 231 10.43 6.36 2.80
C ASP A 231 11.66 7.27 2.63
N PRO A 232 11.90 7.77 1.39
CA PRO A 232 12.94 8.76 1.12
C PRO A 232 12.52 10.13 1.67
N ARG A 233 13.37 10.69 2.53
CA ARG A 233 13.18 11.99 3.20
C ARG A 233 14.33 12.92 2.94
N MET A 234 14.03 14.17 2.62
CA MET A 234 15.01 15.25 2.54
C MET A 234 14.65 16.32 3.57
N GLY A 235 15.63 16.74 4.35
CA GLY A 235 15.36 17.67 5.43
C GLY A 235 16.54 18.55 5.80
N LYS A 236 16.28 19.40 6.77
CA LYS A 236 17.26 20.31 7.32
C LYS A 236 17.14 20.37 8.84
N SER A 237 18.30 20.45 9.50
CA SER A 237 18.42 20.60 10.96
C SER A 237 18.70 22.05 11.31
N PHE A 238 17.96 22.58 12.29
CA PHE A 238 18.13 23.92 12.83
C PHE A 238 18.52 23.80 14.28
N LYS A 239 19.74 24.24 14.61
CA LYS A 239 20.22 24.29 16.00
C LYS A 239 19.50 25.40 16.74
N LEU A 240 19.15 25.13 17.98
CA LEU A 240 18.54 26.10 18.90
C LEU A 240 19.59 26.67 19.86
N ARG A 241 19.15 27.31 20.94
CA ARG A 241 20.06 28.02 21.85
C ARG A 241 20.94 27.06 22.66
N ARG A 242 20.43 25.89 23.02
CA ARG A 242 21.24 24.90 23.76
C ARG A 242 22.05 24.06 22.79
N PRO A 243 23.29 23.63 23.16
CA PRO A 243 24.17 22.92 22.23
C PRO A 243 23.58 21.68 21.59
N ASP A 244 22.80 20.90 22.35
CA ASP A 244 22.24 19.62 21.94
C ASP A 244 20.77 19.73 21.47
N GLU A 245 20.20 20.93 21.50
CA GLU A 245 18.81 21.21 21.15
C GLU A 245 18.69 21.56 19.66
N ASN A 246 17.81 20.86 18.95
CA ASN A 246 17.59 21.15 17.54
C ASN A 246 16.18 20.77 17.08
N ILE A 247 15.78 21.36 15.97
CA ILE A 247 14.59 21.00 15.22
C ILE A 247 15.02 20.51 13.85
N ASN A 248 14.52 19.35 13.44
CA ASN A 248 14.64 18.82 12.09
C ASN A 248 13.29 18.93 11.41
N ILE A 249 13.28 19.39 10.16
CA ILE A 249 12.09 19.44 9.32
C ILE A 249 12.41 18.72 8.02
N TRP A 250 11.47 17.94 7.52
CA TRP A 250 11.64 17.21 6.25
C TRP A 250 10.36 17.14 5.45
N ALA A 251 10.53 16.87 4.17
CA ALA A 251 9.51 16.41 3.25
C ALA A 251 10.04 15.19 2.49
N GLY A 252 9.15 14.37 2.00
CA GLY A 252 9.55 13.15 1.31
C GLY A 252 8.40 12.39 0.68
N GLY A 253 8.69 11.14 0.35
CA GLY A 253 7.72 10.18 -0.15
C GLY A 253 7.62 8.98 0.81
N PHE A 254 6.47 8.36 0.83
CA PHE A 254 6.22 7.12 1.57
C PHE A 254 5.62 6.11 0.61
N ARG A 255 6.36 5.06 0.30
CA ARG A 255 5.90 3.97 -0.55
C ARG A 255 5.59 2.75 0.30
N LEU A 256 4.37 2.26 0.20
CA LEU A 256 3.95 1.02 0.84
C LEU A 256 3.71 -0.05 -0.24
N ALA A 257 4.45 -1.14 -0.16
CA ALA A 257 4.20 -2.35 -0.93
C ALA A 257 3.79 -3.47 0.03
N ILE A 258 2.68 -4.11 -0.25
CA ILE A 258 2.17 -5.26 0.51
C ILE A 258 2.18 -6.45 -0.43
N ASN A 259 2.51 -7.64 0.05
CA ASN A 259 2.31 -8.86 -0.73
C ASN A 259 0.82 -9.06 -0.96
N THR A 260 0.41 -9.12 -2.23
CA THR A 260 -0.99 -9.00 -2.67
C THR A 260 -1.82 -10.23 -2.38
N GLY A 261 -1.25 -11.44 -2.52
CA GLY A 261 -1.98 -12.70 -2.33
C GLY A 261 -2.38 -12.92 -0.88
N THR A 262 -3.64 -12.73 -0.58
CA THR A 262 -4.22 -12.87 0.76
C THR A 262 -5.24 -14.00 0.75
N THR A 263 -5.00 -15.03 1.55
CA THR A 263 -5.96 -16.12 1.78
C THR A 263 -6.34 -16.16 3.26
N GLY A 264 -7.60 -16.41 3.53
CA GLY A 264 -8.08 -16.46 4.91
C GLY A 264 -9.42 -17.15 5.02
N SER A 265 -9.85 -17.31 6.27
CA SER A 265 -11.15 -17.86 6.64
C SER A 265 -11.71 -17.05 7.80
N ILE A 266 -12.97 -16.67 7.70
CA ILE A 266 -13.69 -15.95 8.76
C ILE A 266 -15.00 -16.68 9.06
N PRO A 267 -15.51 -16.63 10.31
CA PRO A 267 -16.86 -17.10 10.61
C PRO A 267 -17.88 -16.37 9.74
N LEU A 268 -18.88 -17.09 9.26
CA LEU A 268 -19.92 -16.52 8.41
C LEU A 268 -20.65 -15.36 9.11
N SER A 269 -20.83 -15.46 10.43
CA SER A 269 -21.42 -14.41 11.28
C SER A 269 -20.63 -13.10 11.29
N ASP A 270 -19.31 -13.17 11.07
CA ASP A 270 -18.42 -12.00 11.09
C ASP A 270 -18.37 -11.31 9.71
N ALA A 271 -18.70 -12.07 8.65
CA ALA A 271 -18.79 -11.52 7.30
C ALA A 271 -20.02 -10.64 7.10
N LEU A 272 -21.20 -11.10 7.54
CA LEU A 272 -22.48 -10.36 7.50
C LEU A 272 -23.42 -10.86 8.60
N PRO A 273 -24.38 -10.06 9.08
CA PRO A 273 -25.48 -10.52 9.92
C PRO A 273 -26.30 -11.63 9.21
N ILE A 274 -26.56 -12.72 9.92
CA ILE A 274 -27.15 -13.93 9.33
C ILE A 274 -28.50 -13.67 8.69
N ASP A 275 -29.35 -12.85 9.34
CA ASP A 275 -30.67 -12.50 8.79
C ASP A 275 -30.57 -11.75 7.46
N GLN A 276 -29.54 -10.94 7.27
CA GLN A 276 -29.26 -10.26 6.01
C GLN A 276 -28.71 -11.23 4.95
N TRP A 277 -27.93 -12.22 5.36
CA TRP A 277 -27.43 -13.26 4.47
C TRP A 277 -28.57 -14.03 3.81
N GLN A 278 -29.50 -14.57 4.61
CA GLN A 278 -30.61 -15.37 4.08
C GLN A 278 -31.45 -14.55 3.09
N ALA A 279 -31.87 -13.35 3.48
CA ALA A 279 -32.66 -12.49 2.60
C ALA A 279 -31.92 -12.13 1.30
N SER A 280 -30.60 -11.92 1.38
CA SER A 280 -29.77 -11.57 0.23
C SER A 280 -29.58 -12.76 -0.72
N VAL A 281 -29.38 -13.96 -0.18
CA VAL A 281 -29.27 -15.21 -0.96
C VAL A 281 -30.57 -15.49 -1.67
N ASP A 282 -31.71 -15.43 -0.98
CA ASP A 282 -33.05 -15.67 -1.56
C ASP A 282 -33.35 -14.69 -2.70
N GLN A 283 -33.05 -13.40 -2.50
CA GLN A 283 -33.22 -12.37 -3.53
C GLN A 283 -32.31 -12.65 -4.72
N ALA A 284 -31.03 -12.93 -4.51
CA ALA A 284 -30.06 -13.18 -5.58
C ALA A 284 -30.43 -14.46 -6.37
N GLN A 285 -30.88 -15.53 -5.71
CA GLN A 285 -31.35 -16.75 -6.37
C GLN A 285 -32.56 -16.48 -7.26
N SER A 286 -33.52 -15.70 -6.75
CA SER A 286 -34.71 -15.31 -7.53
C SER A 286 -34.32 -14.51 -8.80
N GLU A 287 -33.36 -13.58 -8.67
CA GLU A 287 -32.88 -12.81 -9.83
C GLU A 287 -32.06 -13.68 -10.80
N VAL A 288 -31.27 -14.65 -10.35
CA VAL A 288 -30.56 -15.59 -11.24
C VAL A 288 -31.58 -16.41 -12.06
N VAL A 289 -32.65 -16.94 -11.45
CA VAL A 289 -33.69 -17.68 -12.14
C VAL A 289 -34.39 -16.81 -13.20
N LYS A 290 -34.77 -15.59 -12.82
CA LYS A 290 -35.39 -14.62 -13.72
C LYS A 290 -34.49 -14.26 -14.91
N ARG A 291 -33.21 -13.95 -14.66
CA ARG A 291 -32.24 -13.61 -15.71
C ARG A 291 -31.96 -14.79 -16.64
N ASN A 292 -31.91 -16.03 -16.12
CA ASN A 292 -31.82 -17.21 -16.97
C ASN A 292 -33.01 -17.31 -17.94
N ALA A 293 -34.20 -17.10 -17.45
CA ALA A 293 -35.40 -17.12 -18.30
C ALA A 293 -35.42 -16.00 -19.37
N GLU A 294 -34.97 -14.80 -18.99
CA GLU A 294 -34.85 -13.66 -19.92
C GLU A 294 -33.79 -13.92 -21.01
N VAL A 295 -32.62 -14.48 -20.65
CA VAL A 295 -31.58 -14.83 -21.62
C VAL A 295 -32.03 -15.93 -22.57
N ASP A 296 -32.73 -16.96 -22.06
CA ASP A 296 -33.27 -18.03 -22.90
C ASP A 296 -34.39 -17.51 -23.80
N ALA A 297 -35.27 -16.64 -23.31
CA ALA A 297 -36.32 -16.00 -24.12
C ALA A 297 -35.71 -15.14 -25.24
N TRP A 298 -34.69 -14.34 -24.93
CA TRP A 298 -33.96 -13.58 -25.94
C TRP A 298 -33.35 -14.50 -27.00
N TRP A 299 -32.65 -15.54 -26.61
CA TRP A 299 -32.02 -16.49 -27.53
C TRP A 299 -33.07 -17.16 -28.43
N ASN A 300 -34.21 -17.55 -27.86
CA ASN A 300 -35.29 -18.19 -28.58
C ASN A 300 -36.06 -17.24 -29.55
N SER A 301 -36.02 -15.94 -29.29
CA SER A 301 -36.62 -14.93 -30.18
C SER A 301 -35.78 -14.64 -31.43
N LEU A 302 -34.50 -15.06 -31.47
CA LEU A 302 -33.61 -14.84 -32.60
C LEU A 302 -33.96 -15.76 -33.79
N THR A 303 -33.87 -15.21 -35.01
CA THR A 303 -33.96 -16.00 -36.25
C THR A 303 -32.79 -16.96 -36.39
N PRO A 304 -32.88 -18.03 -37.20
CA PRO A 304 -31.74 -18.94 -37.41
C PRO A 304 -30.46 -18.24 -37.89
N ALA A 305 -30.59 -17.22 -38.73
CA ALA A 305 -29.44 -16.43 -39.19
C ALA A 305 -28.78 -15.67 -38.05
N GLN A 306 -29.55 -15.01 -37.18
CA GLN A 306 -29.04 -14.31 -36.00
C GLN A 306 -28.43 -15.27 -34.97
N LYS A 307 -28.99 -16.46 -34.80
CA LYS A 307 -28.40 -17.50 -33.95
C LYS A 307 -27.04 -18.01 -34.45
N ALA A 308 -26.78 -17.92 -35.76
CA ALA A 308 -25.52 -18.29 -36.38
C ALA A 308 -24.45 -17.18 -36.27
N GLU A 309 -24.78 -15.98 -35.84
CA GLU A 309 -23.85 -14.88 -35.67
C GLU A 309 -22.94 -15.15 -34.48
N PRO A 310 -21.57 -15.11 -34.69
CA PRO A 310 -20.60 -15.37 -33.59
C PRO A 310 -20.81 -14.48 -32.36
N ALA A 311 -21.18 -13.22 -32.56
CA ALA A 311 -21.42 -12.28 -31.48
C ALA A 311 -22.62 -12.70 -30.59
N ASN A 312 -23.72 -13.20 -31.18
CA ASN A 312 -24.89 -13.66 -30.45
C ASN A 312 -24.58 -14.98 -29.71
N ILE A 313 -23.84 -15.89 -30.35
CA ILE A 313 -23.40 -17.13 -29.70
C ILE A 313 -22.51 -16.82 -28.49
N ALA A 314 -21.49 -15.98 -28.66
CA ALA A 314 -20.57 -15.59 -27.57
C ALA A 314 -21.33 -14.94 -26.43
N ARG A 315 -22.24 -14.03 -26.70
CA ARG A 315 -23.07 -13.36 -25.72
C ARG A 315 -23.96 -14.35 -24.94
N TYR A 316 -24.65 -15.24 -25.62
CA TYR A 316 -25.51 -16.26 -24.98
C TYR A 316 -24.66 -17.15 -24.06
N GLN A 317 -23.54 -17.68 -24.57
CA GLN A 317 -22.65 -18.53 -23.81
C GLN A 317 -22.03 -17.80 -22.58
N ALA A 318 -21.59 -16.56 -22.74
CA ALA A 318 -21.04 -15.78 -21.64
C ALA A 318 -22.11 -15.49 -20.57
N SER A 319 -23.31 -15.11 -20.96
CA SER A 319 -24.43 -14.87 -20.02
C SER A 319 -24.81 -16.14 -19.27
N LYS A 320 -24.94 -17.27 -19.96
CA LYS A 320 -25.27 -18.56 -19.32
C LYS A 320 -24.15 -19.01 -18.37
N ALA A 321 -22.87 -18.82 -18.74
CA ALA A 321 -21.74 -19.18 -17.89
C ALA A 321 -21.69 -18.31 -16.62
N ALA A 322 -21.95 -17.01 -16.74
CA ALA A 322 -22.00 -16.10 -15.58
C ALA A 322 -23.15 -16.47 -14.63
N LEU A 323 -24.35 -16.70 -15.18
CA LEU A 323 -25.51 -17.10 -14.38
C LEU A 323 -25.34 -18.47 -13.72
N ALA A 324 -24.70 -19.43 -14.39
CA ALA A 324 -24.40 -20.75 -13.82
C ALA A 324 -23.40 -20.63 -12.65
N ARG A 325 -22.32 -19.84 -12.81
CA ARG A 325 -21.36 -19.60 -11.70
C ARG A 325 -22.03 -18.94 -10.50
N ALA A 326 -22.85 -17.91 -10.74
CA ALA A 326 -23.62 -17.26 -9.70
C ALA A 326 -24.59 -18.22 -8.99
N GLY A 327 -25.31 -19.07 -9.75
CA GLY A 327 -26.21 -20.07 -9.19
C GLY A 327 -25.49 -21.06 -8.28
N THR A 328 -24.40 -21.65 -8.75
CA THR A 328 -23.61 -22.61 -7.95
C THR A 328 -23.02 -21.96 -6.67
N PHE A 329 -22.56 -20.72 -6.77
CA PHE A 329 -22.09 -19.98 -5.60
C PHE A 329 -23.21 -19.75 -4.59
N LEU A 330 -24.41 -19.34 -5.05
CA LEU A 330 -25.56 -19.09 -4.18
C LEU A 330 -26.12 -20.35 -3.53
N GLU A 331 -26.07 -21.50 -4.21
CA GLU A 331 -26.43 -22.80 -3.61
C GLU A 331 -25.51 -23.16 -2.45
N ASN A 332 -24.19 -22.94 -2.61
CA ASN A 332 -23.22 -23.19 -1.54
C ASN A 332 -23.37 -22.16 -0.40
N ALA A 333 -23.68 -20.90 -0.72
CA ALA A 333 -23.95 -19.87 0.27
C ALA A 333 -25.20 -20.22 1.10
N ASP A 334 -26.28 -20.68 0.48
CA ASP A 334 -27.50 -21.09 1.17
C ASP A 334 -27.25 -22.25 2.15
N GLN A 335 -26.51 -23.27 1.71
CA GLN A 335 -26.09 -24.37 2.58
C GLN A 335 -25.23 -23.88 3.76
N ALA A 336 -24.34 -22.92 3.54
CA ALA A 336 -23.54 -22.34 4.61
C ALA A 336 -24.38 -21.55 5.60
N VAL A 337 -25.37 -20.78 5.12
CA VAL A 337 -26.30 -20.01 5.96
C VAL A 337 -27.19 -20.92 6.78
N ALA A 338 -27.66 -22.05 6.25
CA ALA A 338 -28.42 -23.04 6.99
C ALA A 338 -27.67 -23.62 8.21
N HIS A 339 -26.32 -23.54 8.21
CA HIS A 339 -25.44 -23.99 9.27
C HIS A 339 -24.58 -22.85 9.85
N ALA A 340 -25.08 -21.64 9.85
CA ALA A 340 -24.33 -20.40 10.08
C ALA A 340 -23.51 -20.38 11.39
N GLY A 341 -23.98 -21.04 12.43
CA GLY A 341 -23.26 -21.10 13.73
C GLY A 341 -21.92 -21.85 13.69
N SER A 342 -21.67 -22.63 12.63
CA SER A 342 -20.41 -23.39 12.45
C SER A 342 -19.76 -23.16 11.09
N SER A 343 -20.40 -22.38 10.22
CA SER A 343 -19.92 -22.16 8.86
C SER A 343 -18.88 -21.04 8.79
N THR A 344 -17.91 -21.24 7.88
CA THR A 344 -16.87 -20.27 7.56
C THR A 344 -16.98 -19.83 6.11
N VAL A 345 -16.55 -18.59 5.86
CA VAL A 345 -16.30 -18.06 4.53
C VAL A 345 -14.80 -18.07 4.30
N ASP A 346 -14.37 -18.86 3.34
CA ASP A 346 -12.98 -18.94 2.89
C ASP A 346 -12.80 -17.99 1.71
N TYR A 347 -11.74 -17.20 1.71
CA TYR A 347 -11.50 -16.23 0.63
C TYR A 347 -10.05 -16.24 0.18
N SER A 348 -9.86 -15.92 -1.09
CA SER A 348 -8.58 -15.60 -1.70
C SER A 348 -8.74 -14.33 -2.53
N ILE A 349 -7.95 -13.32 -2.22
CA ILE A 349 -8.00 -12.02 -2.88
C ILE A 349 -6.60 -11.46 -3.09
N ASP A 350 -6.44 -10.64 -4.11
CA ASP A 350 -5.31 -9.73 -4.24
C ASP A 350 -5.71 -8.36 -3.70
N LYS A 351 -4.99 -7.88 -2.69
CA LYS A 351 -5.28 -6.64 -1.99
C LYS A 351 -4.07 -5.73 -1.97
N HIS A 352 -4.22 -4.52 -2.46
CA HIS A 352 -3.15 -3.52 -2.42
C HIS A 352 -3.70 -2.10 -2.18
N PRO A 353 -2.88 -1.15 -1.68
CA PRO A 353 -3.29 0.25 -1.60
C PRO A 353 -3.63 0.79 -2.98
N ALA A 354 -4.66 1.64 -3.10
CA ALA A 354 -5.03 2.27 -4.36
C ALA A 354 -3.87 3.11 -4.92
N ASP A 355 -3.14 3.82 -4.06
CA ASP A 355 -1.88 4.48 -4.39
C ASP A 355 -0.73 3.90 -3.57
N MET A 356 0.31 3.39 -4.23
CA MET A 356 1.50 2.91 -3.53
C MET A 356 2.31 4.03 -2.87
N TRP A 357 2.31 5.23 -3.46
CA TRP A 357 3.06 6.37 -2.96
C TRP A 357 2.17 7.35 -2.19
N ASN A 358 2.77 7.98 -1.19
CA ASN A 358 2.19 9.09 -0.45
C ASN A 358 3.24 10.20 -0.29
N LEU A 359 2.82 11.45 -0.18
CA LEU A 359 3.69 12.54 0.23
C LEU A 359 3.71 12.63 1.74
N ILE A 360 4.87 12.97 2.29
CA ILE A 360 5.04 13.17 3.72
C ILE A 360 5.70 14.51 4.02
N VAL A 361 5.30 15.07 5.15
CA VAL A 361 6.02 16.15 5.82
C VAL A 361 6.14 15.80 7.29
N GLY A 362 7.25 16.19 7.90
CA GLY A 362 7.45 15.88 9.29
C GLY A 362 8.45 16.78 9.97
N GLY A 363 8.51 16.63 11.29
CA GLY A 363 9.46 17.32 12.14
C GLY A 363 9.88 16.46 13.31
N GLN A 364 11.06 16.74 13.81
CA GLN A 364 11.60 16.16 15.02
C GLN A 364 12.18 17.25 15.89
N TYR A 365 11.79 17.27 17.15
CA TYR A 365 12.39 18.11 18.18
C TYR A 365 13.29 17.28 19.05
N GLN A 366 14.55 17.62 19.07
CA GLN A 366 15.55 17.05 19.96
C GLN A 366 15.74 18.00 21.14
N LEU A 367 15.34 17.56 22.34
CA LEU A 367 15.43 18.33 23.58
C LEU A 367 16.88 18.34 24.13
N ASN A 368 17.57 17.20 24.00
CA ASN A 368 18.95 16.97 24.40
C ASN A 368 19.50 15.72 23.68
N LYS A 369 20.72 15.27 23.98
CA LYS A 369 21.29 14.07 23.33
C LYS A 369 20.49 12.79 23.55
N SER A 370 19.65 12.73 24.61
CA SER A 370 18.88 11.53 24.97
C SER A 370 17.44 11.58 24.51
N TRP A 371 16.77 12.71 24.51
CA TRP A 371 15.33 12.79 24.26
C TRP A 371 14.98 13.48 22.95
N MET A 372 14.16 12.82 22.16
CA MET A 372 13.60 13.32 20.89
C MET A 372 12.12 13.02 20.77
N PHE A 373 11.41 13.94 20.12
CA PHE A 373 9.99 13.82 19.78
C PHE A 373 9.82 13.97 18.27
N ARG A 374 9.03 13.12 17.66
CA ARG A 374 8.80 13.10 16.22
C ARG A 374 7.32 13.19 15.92
N LEU A 375 6.99 13.95 14.86
CA LEU A 375 5.68 13.97 14.23
C LEU A 375 5.87 13.97 12.72
N GLU A 376 5.10 13.13 12.03
CA GLU A 376 5.08 13.05 10.57
C GLU A 376 3.64 12.83 10.12
N VAL A 377 3.25 13.51 9.05
CA VAL A 377 1.94 13.37 8.42
C VAL A 377 2.17 13.04 6.95
N GLY A 378 1.46 12.01 6.49
CA GLY A 378 1.39 11.65 5.08
C GLY A 378 0.01 11.94 4.52
N PHE A 379 -0.01 12.45 3.31
CA PHE A 379 -1.25 12.84 2.64
C PHE A 379 -1.13 12.68 1.13
N LEU A 380 -2.09 12.02 0.56
CA LEU A 380 -2.47 12.03 -0.86
C LEU A 380 -3.92 11.57 -0.95
N THR A 381 -4.46 11.55 -2.17
CA THR A 381 -5.88 11.36 -2.45
C THR A 381 -6.48 10.11 -1.80
N SER A 382 -5.79 8.97 -1.86
CA SER A 382 -6.29 7.67 -1.40
C SER A 382 -5.76 7.23 -0.04
N ARG A 383 -4.77 7.97 0.55
CA ARG A 383 -4.18 7.57 1.82
C ARG A 383 -3.73 8.77 2.64
N THR A 384 -4.09 8.73 3.92
CA THR A 384 -3.55 9.62 4.95
C THR A 384 -2.96 8.81 6.08
N HIS A 385 -1.86 9.28 6.66
CA HIS A 385 -1.31 8.69 7.86
C HIS A 385 -0.67 9.73 8.78
N VAL A 386 -0.59 9.38 10.05
CA VAL A 386 0.10 10.15 11.08
C VAL A 386 1.04 9.21 11.83
N ILE A 387 2.28 9.64 12.01
CA ILE A 387 3.25 8.98 12.88
C ILE A 387 3.67 9.97 13.94
N SER A 388 3.57 9.61 15.21
CA SER A 388 4.13 10.37 16.31
C SER A 388 4.94 9.46 17.21
N GLY A 389 5.97 10.00 17.85
CA GLY A 389 6.80 9.13 18.69
C GLY A 389 7.74 9.90 19.59
N VAL A 390 8.20 9.20 20.60
CA VAL A 390 9.25 9.59 21.52
C VAL A 390 10.40 8.60 21.41
N GLN A 391 11.62 9.11 21.44
CA GLN A 391 12.83 8.30 21.43
C GLN A 391 13.74 8.70 22.58
N TYR A 392 14.27 7.69 23.26
CA TYR A 392 15.34 7.84 24.22
C TYR A 392 16.63 7.21 23.66
N ARG A 393 17.74 7.96 23.73
CA ARG A 393 19.05 7.53 23.22
C ARG A 393 20.09 7.49 24.32
N PHE A 394 21.03 6.53 24.19
CA PHE A 394 22.14 6.33 25.10
C PHE A 394 23.38 5.83 24.35
N GLY A 395 24.56 6.01 24.90
CA GLY A 395 25.82 5.54 24.32
C GLY A 395 26.09 4.08 24.67
N LEU A 396 26.61 3.32 23.70
CA LEU A 396 27.12 1.95 23.86
C LEU A 396 28.62 1.89 23.57
#